data_e3bf34f3b438edf03d3180b904721a7f
#
_entry.id   e3bf34f3b438edf03d3180b904721a7f
#
_cell.length_a   1.000
_cell.length_b   1.000
_cell.length_c   1.000
_cell.angle_alpha   90.00
_cell.angle_beta   90.00
_cell.angle_gamma   90.00
#
_symmetry.space_group_name_H-M   'P 1'
#
loop_
_entity.id
_entity.type
_entity.pdbx_description
1 polymer ?
#
loop_
_entity_poly.entity_id
_entity_poly.type
_entity_poly.pdbx_seq_one_letter_code
_entity_poly.pdbx_strand_id
1 'polypeptide(L)'
;MASLKKAKRIVIKVGSTLLVDKNSGDLNLIWLESLASDVSSLRSRGVDIVLVSSGSIALGRRTLGLQDPKLSLENSQASAAVGQIRLARAYEEVLAPFSVKTAQILVTLEDSANRRRYLNTRATMERLLTFGVVPIVNENDTVATDEIRYGDNDRLAAQIAATVSADNLILLSDVDGLYSSNPLTNPDAKRLDKIKEITPEIEEMAGEGVSGISKGGMITKLMAARIAMQAGCAMAITKGDVANPIIALENGANCTWFTPHVDPQTARKRWISSQKSVGKLIIDQGAITALLDGKSLLPIGVTTVEGDFLRGDITVSYTHLTLPTKA
;
A
#
# COMPACT_ATOMS: atom_id res chain seq x y z
N MET A 1 17.56 6.17 -8.06
CA MET A 1 17.48 4.72 -8.22
C MET A 1 16.59 4.19 -7.12
N ALA A 2 15.63 3.34 -7.46
CA ALA A 2 14.85 2.64 -6.44
C ALA A 2 15.82 1.81 -5.59
N SER A 3 15.77 1.99 -4.28
CA SER A 3 16.70 1.32 -3.35
C SER A 3 16.06 1.30 -1.97
N LEU A 4 16.04 0.14 -1.34
CA LEU A 4 15.60 0.00 0.04
C LEU A 4 16.51 0.75 1.03
N LYS A 5 17.81 0.87 0.71
CA LYS A 5 18.83 1.49 1.59
C LYS A 5 18.56 2.97 1.91
N LYS A 6 17.84 3.69 1.06
CA LYS A 6 17.53 5.12 1.24
C LYS A 6 16.09 5.38 1.63
N ALA A 7 15.25 4.34 1.68
CA ALA A 7 13.85 4.47 2.00
C ALA A 7 13.66 4.81 3.47
N LYS A 8 12.78 5.75 3.74
CA LYS A 8 12.36 6.12 5.10
C LYS A 8 11.07 5.41 5.50
N ARG A 9 10.25 5.04 4.50
CA ARG A 9 8.98 4.35 4.72
C ARG A 9 8.75 3.30 3.64
N ILE A 10 8.45 2.08 4.06
CA ILE A 10 8.25 0.93 3.19
C ILE A 10 6.91 0.26 3.52
N VAL A 11 6.13 -0.01 2.48
CA VAL A 11 4.95 -0.89 2.56
C VAL A 11 5.34 -2.25 2.02
N ILE A 12 5.06 -3.31 2.77
CA ILE A 12 5.33 -4.70 2.38
C ILE A 12 4.00 -5.44 2.26
N LYS A 13 3.68 -5.92 1.09
CA LYS A 13 2.50 -6.74 0.85
C LYS A 13 2.85 -8.21 0.91
N VAL A 14 2.09 -8.94 1.69
CA VAL A 14 2.24 -10.38 1.93
C VAL A 14 1.05 -11.14 1.37
N GLY A 15 1.29 -12.01 0.41
CA GLY A 15 0.27 -12.86 -0.19
C GLY A 15 -0.18 -13.99 0.74
N SER A 16 -1.43 -14.46 0.60
CA SER A 16 -1.98 -15.56 1.40
C SER A 16 -1.20 -16.87 1.25
N THR A 17 -0.64 -17.11 0.06
CA THR A 17 0.13 -18.33 -0.25
C THR A 17 1.47 -18.43 0.49
N LEU A 18 1.99 -17.30 0.98
CA LEU A 18 3.19 -17.25 1.80
C LEU A 18 2.89 -17.49 3.28
N LEU A 19 1.72 -17.03 3.72
CA LEU A 19 1.30 -17.06 5.12
C LEU A 19 0.61 -18.37 5.51
N VAL A 20 -0.10 -19.00 4.58
CA VAL A 20 -0.92 -20.17 4.88
C VAL A 20 -0.48 -21.31 3.98
N ASP A 21 -0.07 -22.40 4.61
CA ASP A 21 0.25 -23.64 3.90
C ASP A 21 -0.99 -24.19 3.20
N LYS A 22 -0.87 -24.47 1.90
CA LYS A 22 -2.00 -24.90 1.06
C LYS A 22 -2.56 -26.25 1.47
N ASN A 23 -1.75 -27.15 2.05
CA ASN A 23 -2.12 -28.50 2.39
C ASN A 23 -2.71 -28.57 3.79
N SER A 24 -1.98 -28.00 4.77
CA SER A 24 -2.42 -28.04 6.17
C SER A 24 -3.41 -26.92 6.50
N GLY A 25 -3.41 -25.80 5.76
CA GLY A 25 -4.18 -24.59 6.07
C GLY A 25 -3.70 -23.87 7.35
N ASP A 26 -2.53 -24.24 7.88
CA ASP A 26 -1.92 -23.57 9.03
C ASP A 26 -1.06 -22.39 8.61
N LEU A 27 -0.77 -21.53 9.59
CA LEU A 27 0.18 -20.45 9.40
C LEU A 27 1.60 -20.99 9.20
N ASN A 28 2.30 -20.46 8.20
CA ASN A 28 3.72 -20.69 8.00
C ASN A 28 4.53 -19.84 8.99
N LEU A 29 4.59 -20.27 10.24
CA LEU A 29 5.22 -19.51 11.32
C LEU A 29 6.71 -19.29 11.07
N ILE A 30 7.44 -20.30 10.56
CA ILE A 30 8.89 -20.19 10.28
C ILE A 30 9.15 -19.05 9.28
N TRP A 31 8.34 -18.99 8.22
CA TRP A 31 8.45 -17.91 7.25
C TRP A 31 8.08 -16.55 7.86
N LEU A 32 7.01 -16.51 8.66
CA LEU A 32 6.55 -15.27 9.30
C LEU A 32 7.59 -14.74 10.31
N GLU A 33 8.27 -15.61 11.04
CA GLU A 33 9.39 -15.26 11.92
C GLU A 33 10.58 -14.68 11.12
N SER A 34 10.88 -15.24 9.96
CA SER A 34 11.93 -14.71 9.09
C SER A 34 11.59 -13.31 8.58
N LEU A 35 10.33 -13.06 8.20
CA LEU A 35 9.86 -11.73 7.84
C LEU A 35 9.90 -10.77 9.03
N ALA A 36 9.55 -11.22 10.23
CA ALA A 36 9.62 -10.40 11.45
C ALA A 36 11.06 -9.95 11.74
N SER A 37 12.05 -10.81 11.51
CA SER A 37 13.47 -10.46 11.59
C SER A 37 13.85 -9.36 10.57
N ASP A 38 13.36 -9.46 9.33
CA ASP A 38 13.58 -8.42 8.30
C ASP A 38 12.96 -7.08 8.71
N VAL A 39 11.72 -7.10 9.22
CA VAL A 39 11.02 -5.91 9.72
C VAL A 39 11.80 -5.27 10.87
N SER A 40 12.30 -6.08 11.81
CA SER A 40 13.11 -5.60 12.92
C SER A 40 14.40 -4.94 12.43
N SER A 41 15.10 -5.56 11.47
CA SER A 41 16.31 -5.02 10.86
C SER A 41 16.07 -3.68 10.16
N LEU A 42 14.97 -3.53 9.41
CA LEU A 42 14.60 -2.26 8.79
C LEU A 42 14.29 -1.18 9.84
N ARG A 43 13.55 -1.53 10.88
CA ARG A 43 13.18 -0.62 11.96
C ARG A 43 14.39 -0.13 12.76
N SER A 44 15.37 -0.99 13.02
CA SER A 44 16.61 -0.58 13.71
C SER A 44 17.40 0.48 12.94
N ARG A 45 17.16 0.59 11.62
CA ARG A 45 17.71 1.63 10.75
C ARG A 45 16.82 2.90 10.66
N GLY A 46 15.75 2.96 11.46
CA GLY A 46 14.82 4.11 11.48
C GLY A 46 13.81 4.12 10.34
N VAL A 47 13.57 2.98 9.68
CA VAL A 47 12.58 2.87 8.59
C VAL A 47 11.19 2.62 9.16
N ASP A 48 10.20 3.40 8.76
CA ASP A 48 8.79 3.15 9.01
C ASP A 48 8.30 1.98 8.15
N ILE A 49 7.63 1.01 8.77
CA ILE A 49 7.11 -0.17 8.08
C ILE A 49 5.59 -0.25 8.22
N VAL A 50 4.92 -0.56 7.12
CA VAL A 50 3.51 -0.94 7.07
C VAL A 50 3.40 -2.31 6.40
N LEU A 51 2.73 -3.26 7.01
CA LEU A 51 2.47 -4.57 6.43
C LEU A 51 1.04 -4.60 5.88
N VAL A 52 0.87 -5.03 4.64
CA VAL A 52 -0.45 -5.31 4.04
C VAL A 52 -0.55 -6.81 3.84
N SER A 53 -1.48 -7.43 4.55
CA SER A 53 -1.53 -8.88 4.67
C SER A 53 -2.84 -9.45 4.14
N SER A 54 -2.74 -10.58 3.45
CA SER A 54 -3.87 -11.42 3.08
C SER A 54 -3.94 -12.65 4.01
N GLY A 55 -4.90 -13.55 3.78
CA GLY A 55 -4.93 -14.86 4.43
C GLY A 55 -6.00 -15.03 5.51
N SER A 56 -6.73 -13.99 5.89
CA SER A 56 -7.84 -14.06 6.86
C SER A 56 -8.86 -15.12 6.48
N ILE A 57 -9.37 -15.11 5.25
CA ILE A 57 -10.37 -16.09 4.76
C ILE A 57 -9.79 -17.51 4.81
N ALA A 58 -8.54 -17.72 4.39
CA ALA A 58 -7.93 -19.05 4.40
C ALA A 58 -7.82 -19.63 5.81
N LEU A 59 -7.40 -18.81 6.78
CA LEU A 59 -7.28 -19.19 8.18
C LEU A 59 -8.64 -19.47 8.82
N GLY A 60 -9.62 -18.62 8.54
CA GLY A 60 -10.95 -18.74 9.15
C GLY A 60 -11.77 -19.88 8.59
N ARG A 61 -11.70 -20.14 7.27
CA ARG A 61 -12.43 -21.26 6.67
C ARG A 61 -12.04 -22.61 7.28
N ARG A 62 -10.76 -22.78 7.62
CA ARG A 62 -10.29 -23.97 8.32
C ARG A 62 -10.90 -24.07 9.73
N THR A 63 -10.85 -22.97 10.47
CA THR A 63 -11.42 -22.90 11.83
C THR A 63 -12.91 -23.23 11.84
N LEU A 64 -13.64 -22.85 10.78
CA LEU A 64 -15.07 -23.13 10.61
C LEU A 64 -15.35 -24.49 9.96
N GLY A 65 -14.32 -25.26 9.60
CA GLY A 65 -14.48 -26.57 8.95
C GLY A 65 -15.07 -26.50 7.54
N LEU A 66 -14.99 -25.36 6.86
CA LEU A 66 -15.54 -25.16 5.51
C LEU A 66 -14.60 -25.77 4.46
N GLN A 67 -15.04 -26.85 3.83
CA GLN A 67 -14.25 -27.60 2.83
C GLN A 67 -14.58 -27.20 1.39
N ASP A 68 -15.66 -26.48 1.15
CA ASP A 68 -16.14 -26.14 -0.18
C ASP A 68 -15.09 -25.33 -0.96
N PRO A 69 -14.64 -25.76 -2.15
CA PRO A 69 -13.63 -25.03 -2.93
C PRO A 69 -14.03 -23.58 -3.22
N LYS A 70 -15.33 -23.35 -3.40
CA LYS A 70 -15.90 -22.03 -3.68
C LYS A 70 -16.86 -21.65 -2.56
N LEU A 71 -16.42 -20.74 -1.69
CA LEU A 71 -17.26 -20.21 -0.62
C LEU A 71 -18.30 -19.22 -1.20
N SER A 72 -19.49 -19.19 -0.58
CA SER A 72 -20.42 -18.08 -0.77
C SER A 72 -19.84 -16.79 -0.20
N LEU A 73 -20.43 -15.62 -0.52
CA LEU A 73 -19.99 -14.33 0.02
C LEU A 73 -20.03 -14.35 1.55
N GLU A 74 -21.15 -14.79 2.14
CA GLU A 74 -21.37 -14.84 3.59
C GLU A 74 -20.37 -15.77 4.30
N ASN A 75 -20.09 -16.93 3.69
CA ASN A 75 -19.09 -17.85 4.23
C ASN A 75 -17.67 -17.29 4.12
N SER A 76 -17.37 -16.52 3.08
CA SER A 76 -16.10 -15.81 2.93
C SER A 76 -15.96 -14.72 4.00
N GLN A 77 -17.01 -13.91 4.20
CA GLN A 77 -17.04 -12.85 5.22
C GLN A 77 -16.92 -13.42 6.63
N ALA A 78 -17.69 -14.48 6.95
CA ALA A 78 -17.60 -15.17 8.23
C ALA A 78 -16.20 -15.75 8.46
N SER A 79 -15.62 -16.38 7.42
CA SER A 79 -14.24 -16.89 7.47
C SER A 79 -13.24 -15.77 7.70
N ALA A 80 -13.38 -14.65 7.01
CA ALA A 80 -12.51 -13.49 7.20
C ALA A 80 -12.57 -12.97 8.65
N ALA A 81 -13.78 -12.84 9.21
CA ALA A 81 -13.98 -12.38 10.58
C ALA A 81 -13.26 -13.29 11.61
N VAL A 82 -13.40 -14.61 11.48
CA VAL A 82 -12.73 -15.59 12.36
C VAL A 82 -11.21 -15.61 12.14
N GLY A 83 -10.78 -15.59 10.88
CA GLY A 83 -9.37 -15.70 10.54
C GLY A 83 -8.57 -14.43 10.82
N GLN A 84 -9.20 -13.25 10.77
CA GLN A 84 -8.53 -11.98 11.00
C GLN A 84 -7.95 -11.86 12.41
N ILE A 85 -8.63 -12.40 13.42
CA ILE A 85 -8.14 -12.43 14.80
C ILE A 85 -6.85 -13.26 14.88
N ARG A 86 -6.83 -14.44 14.24
CA ARG A 86 -5.66 -15.33 14.22
C ARG A 86 -4.49 -14.68 13.48
N LEU A 87 -4.76 -14.02 12.37
CA LEU A 87 -3.77 -13.34 11.57
C LEU A 87 -3.10 -12.19 12.36
N ALA A 88 -3.91 -11.33 12.99
CA ALA A 88 -3.41 -10.21 13.79
C ALA A 88 -2.55 -10.70 14.96
N ARG A 89 -3.02 -11.74 15.66
CA ARG A 89 -2.29 -12.36 16.76
C ARG A 89 -0.96 -12.96 16.32
N ALA A 90 -0.91 -13.63 15.18
CA ALA A 90 0.32 -14.21 14.68
C ALA A 90 1.40 -13.14 14.39
N TYR A 91 1.03 -12.01 13.79
CA TYR A 91 1.95 -10.89 13.61
C TYR A 91 2.41 -10.30 14.95
N GLU A 92 1.51 -10.16 15.93
CA GLU A 92 1.87 -9.70 17.26
C GLU A 92 2.89 -10.64 17.92
N GLU A 93 2.62 -11.94 17.91
CA GLU A 93 3.46 -12.97 18.55
C GLU A 93 4.88 -13.02 17.94
N VAL A 94 5.02 -12.95 16.61
CA VAL A 94 6.34 -13.02 15.95
C VAL A 94 7.13 -11.72 16.02
N LEU A 95 6.47 -10.57 16.18
CA LEU A 95 7.11 -9.26 16.29
C LEU A 95 7.42 -8.87 17.75
N ALA A 96 6.74 -9.45 18.72
CA ALA A 96 6.95 -9.18 20.15
C ALA A 96 8.39 -9.44 20.63
N PRO A 97 9.08 -10.53 20.20
CA PRO A 97 10.49 -10.77 20.61
C PRO A 97 11.45 -9.64 20.20
N PHE A 98 11.09 -8.88 19.16
CA PHE A 98 11.87 -7.72 18.70
C PHE A 98 11.40 -6.41 19.32
N SER A 99 10.52 -6.43 20.33
CA SER A 99 9.90 -5.25 20.93
C SER A 99 9.17 -4.35 19.92
N VAL A 100 8.68 -4.91 18.83
CA VAL A 100 7.90 -4.23 17.80
C VAL A 100 6.42 -4.34 18.14
N LYS A 101 5.80 -3.18 18.39
CA LYS A 101 4.35 -3.09 18.61
C LYS A 101 3.61 -3.11 17.28
N THR A 102 2.46 -3.76 17.24
CA THR A 102 1.59 -3.84 16.07
C THR A 102 0.25 -3.18 16.32
N ALA A 103 -0.44 -2.78 15.24
CA ALA A 103 -1.82 -2.32 15.30
C ALA A 103 -2.57 -2.83 14.07
N GLN A 104 -3.77 -3.36 14.27
CA GLN A 104 -4.63 -3.77 13.17
C GLN A 104 -5.35 -2.56 12.56
N ILE A 105 -5.32 -2.46 11.22
CA ILE A 105 -6.06 -1.49 10.43
C ILE A 105 -6.88 -2.23 9.37
N LEU A 106 -8.19 -2.12 9.43
CA LEU A 106 -9.08 -2.69 8.42
C LEU A 106 -9.68 -1.55 7.60
N VAL A 107 -9.53 -1.64 6.29
CA VAL A 107 -10.03 -0.64 5.34
C VAL A 107 -10.69 -1.32 4.15
N THR A 108 -11.51 -0.59 3.42
CA THR A 108 -12.02 -0.99 2.10
C THR A 108 -11.41 -0.10 1.01
N LEU A 109 -11.48 -0.54 -0.24
CA LEU A 109 -11.06 0.28 -1.37
C LEU A 109 -11.89 1.58 -1.47
N GLU A 110 -13.16 1.54 -1.07
CA GLU A 110 -14.03 2.72 -1.01
C GLU A 110 -13.56 3.77 -0.01
N ASP A 111 -12.92 3.35 1.09
CA ASP A 111 -12.37 4.29 2.08
C ASP A 111 -11.30 5.21 1.49
N SER A 112 -10.60 4.74 0.47
CA SER A 112 -9.64 5.55 -0.27
C SER A 112 -10.29 6.56 -1.22
N ALA A 113 -11.47 6.26 -1.74
CA ALA A 113 -12.24 7.17 -2.60
C ALA A 113 -12.97 8.25 -1.81
N ASN A 114 -13.39 7.95 -0.57
CA ASN A 114 -14.05 8.90 0.29
C ASN A 114 -13.03 9.81 0.98
N ARG A 115 -13.02 11.10 0.64
CA ARG A 115 -12.05 12.09 1.12
C ARG A 115 -11.91 12.13 2.64
N ARG A 116 -13.03 12.11 3.37
CA ARG A 116 -13.02 12.17 4.85
C ARG A 116 -12.41 10.91 5.46
N ARG A 117 -12.80 9.73 4.95
CA ARG A 117 -12.28 8.43 5.40
C ARG A 117 -10.79 8.31 5.09
N TYR A 118 -10.38 8.69 3.88
CA TYR A 118 -8.97 8.76 3.49
C TYR A 118 -8.12 9.58 4.45
N LEU A 119 -8.55 10.80 4.80
CA LEU A 119 -7.82 11.68 5.71
C LEU A 119 -7.75 11.12 7.13
N ASN A 120 -8.82 10.49 7.61
CA ASN A 120 -8.83 9.86 8.93
C ASN A 120 -7.90 8.64 8.97
N THR A 121 -7.98 7.75 7.98
CA THR A 121 -7.09 6.60 7.85
C THR A 121 -5.63 7.04 7.82
N ARG A 122 -5.32 8.05 6.98
CA ARG A 122 -3.99 8.62 6.91
C ARG A 122 -3.51 9.15 8.26
N ALA A 123 -4.32 9.98 8.93
CA ALA A 123 -3.95 10.58 10.22
C ALA A 123 -3.70 9.51 11.30
N THR A 124 -4.52 8.46 11.31
CA THR A 124 -4.35 7.31 12.22
C THR A 124 -3.03 6.57 11.94
N MET A 125 -2.76 6.26 10.67
CA MET A 125 -1.52 5.56 10.29
C MET A 125 -0.27 6.40 10.59
N GLU A 126 -0.27 7.69 10.26
CA GLU A 126 0.83 8.60 10.60
C GLU A 126 1.06 8.64 12.12
N ARG A 127 -0.01 8.65 12.91
CA ARG A 127 0.12 8.66 14.37
C ARG A 127 0.70 7.35 14.90
N LEU A 128 0.28 6.20 14.38
CA LEU A 128 0.84 4.89 14.75
C LEU A 128 2.33 4.82 14.42
N LEU A 129 2.72 5.25 13.21
CA LEU A 129 4.12 5.29 12.79
C LEU A 129 4.96 6.21 13.70
N THR A 130 4.42 7.37 14.11
CA THR A 130 5.09 8.27 15.08
C THR A 130 5.32 7.61 16.44
N PHE A 131 4.42 6.73 16.87
CA PHE A 131 4.60 5.91 18.07
C PHE A 131 5.54 4.71 17.88
N GLY A 132 6.07 4.54 16.69
CA GLY A 132 6.90 3.40 16.37
C GLY A 132 6.13 2.09 16.25
N VAL A 133 4.84 2.13 16.04
CA VAL A 133 3.98 0.94 15.83
C VAL A 133 4.01 0.54 14.36
N VAL A 134 4.01 -0.75 14.07
CA VAL A 134 3.88 -1.31 12.73
C VAL A 134 2.40 -1.60 12.44
N PRO A 135 1.74 -0.83 11.55
CA PRO A 135 0.37 -1.13 11.14
C PRO A 135 0.31 -2.43 10.32
N ILE A 136 -0.59 -3.34 10.69
CA ILE A 136 -0.95 -4.54 9.93
C ILE A 136 -2.29 -4.23 9.25
N VAL A 137 -2.23 -3.96 7.96
CA VAL A 137 -3.40 -3.55 7.17
C VAL A 137 -3.97 -4.75 6.44
N ASN A 138 -5.27 -4.89 6.45
CA ASN A 138 -5.99 -5.83 5.60
C ASN A 138 -7.30 -5.18 5.12
N GLU A 139 -7.92 -5.81 4.13
CA GLU A 139 -9.27 -5.48 3.74
C GLU A 139 -10.25 -5.78 4.87
N ASN A 140 -11.27 -4.92 5.02
CA ASN A 140 -12.41 -5.19 5.89
C ASN A 140 -13.39 -6.11 5.16
N ASP A 141 -12.99 -7.36 5.00
CA ASP A 141 -13.75 -8.38 4.29
C ASP A 141 -15.19 -8.56 4.84
N THR A 142 -15.45 -8.15 6.09
CA THR A 142 -16.77 -8.33 6.70
C THR A 142 -17.84 -7.43 6.10
N VAL A 143 -17.45 -6.33 5.47
CA VAL A 143 -18.35 -5.36 4.82
C VAL A 143 -18.04 -5.17 3.34
N ALA A 144 -16.87 -5.60 2.87
CA ALA A 144 -16.48 -5.52 1.47
C ALA A 144 -17.19 -6.59 0.64
N THR A 145 -17.68 -6.22 -0.54
CA THR A 145 -18.42 -7.13 -1.43
C THR A 145 -17.71 -7.36 -2.76
N ASP A 146 -17.23 -6.30 -3.38
CA ASP A 146 -16.62 -6.38 -4.72
C ASP A 146 -15.18 -6.86 -4.64
N GLU A 147 -14.44 -6.43 -3.64
CA GLU A 147 -13.02 -6.74 -3.42
C GLU A 147 -12.81 -8.21 -3.01
N ILE A 148 -13.74 -8.78 -2.22
CA ILE A 148 -13.70 -10.23 -1.88
C ILE A 148 -13.77 -11.09 -3.14
N ARG A 149 -14.50 -10.65 -4.16
CA ARG A 149 -14.59 -11.37 -5.44
C ARG A 149 -13.26 -11.46 -6.15
N TYR A 150 -12.43 -10.44 -6.05
CA TYR A 150 -11.18 -10.33 -6.81
C TYR A 150 -9.94 -10.68 -5.97
N GLY A 151 -10.03 -10.65 -4.63
CA GLY A 151 -8.97 -11.04 -3.69
C GLY A 151 -7.67 -10.25 -3.89
N ASP A 152 -7.77 -8.95 -4.22
CA ASP A 152 -6.67 -8.15 -4.71
C ASP A 152 -6.10 -7.19 -3.66
N ASN A 153 -5.30 -7.73 -2.74
CA ASN A 153 -4.53 -6.88 -1.82
C ASN A 153 -3.32 -6.18 -2.46
N ASP A 154 -3.00 -6.43 -3.73
CA ASP A 154 -1.94 -5.70 -4.43
C ASP A 154 -2.37 -4.24 -4.65
N ARG A 155 -3.62 -4.05 -5.12
CA ARG A 155 -4.22 -2.73 -5.28
C ARG A 155 -4.39 -2.01 -3.95
N LEU A 156 -4.86 -2.71 -2.91
CA LEU A 156 -4.96 -2.15 -1.56
C LEU A 156 -3.59 -1.69 -1.06
N ALA A 157 -2.55 -2.51 -1.22
CA ALA A 157 -1.18 -2.17 -0.81
C ALA A 157 -0.65 -0.92 -1.52
N ALA A 158 -0.95 -0.76 -2.81
CA ALA A 158 -0.57 0.44 -3.56
C ALA A 158 -1.32 1.69 -3.07
N GLN A 159 -2.60 1.58 -2.74
CA GLN A 159 -3.37 2.68 -2.15
C GLN A 159 -2.88 3.04 -0.75
N ILE A 160 -2.52 2.06 0.07
CA ILE A 160 -1.91 2.28 1.38
C ILE A 160 -0.55 2.98 1.21
N ALA A 161 0.29 2.53 0.28
CA ALA A 161 1.58 3.17 -0.01
C ALA A 161 1.40 4.65 -0.41
N ALA A 162 0.41 4.95 -1.25
CA ALA A 162 0.05 6.32 -1.61
C ALA A 162 -0.44 7.12 -0.39
N THR A 163 -1.30 6.52 0.44
CA THR A 163 -1.89 7.16 1.63
C THR A 163 -0.83 7.56 2.64
N VAL A 164 0.15 6.69 2.92
CA VAL A 164 1.23 6.96 3.87
C VAL A 164 2.44 7.64 3.21
N SER A 165 2.37 7.96 1.92
CA SER A 165 3.49 8.54 1.16
C SER A 165 4.77 7.70 1.29
N ALA A 166 4.66 6.39 1.09
CA ALA A 166 5.77 5.46 1.17
C ALA A 166 6.78 5.69 0.03
N ASP A 167 8.06 5.49 0.32
CA ASP A 167 9.12 5.54 -0.68
C ASP A 167 9.08 4.29 -1.56
N ASN A 168 8.84 3.13 -0.93
CA ASN A 168 8.81 1.83 -1.61
C ASN A 168 7.58 1.00 -1.20
N LEU A 169 7.04 0.28 -2.17
CA LEU A 169 6.09 -0.81 -2.03
C LEU A 169 6.76 -2.12 -2.48
N ILE A 170 6.80 -3.12 -1.62
CA ILE A 170 7.35 -4.43 -1.95
C ILE A 170 6.20 -5.44 -2.02
N LEU A 171 5.98 -6.02 -3.19
CA LEU A 171 5.06 -7.14 -3.36
C LEU A 171 5.83 -8.45 -3.23
N LEU A 172 5.68 -9.12 -2.08
CA LEU A 172 6.15 -10.47 -1.89
C LEU A 172 5.16 -11.43 -2.59
N SER A 173 5.64 -12.10 -3.61
CA SER A 173 4.84 -12.89 -4.55
C SER A 173 5.41 -14.30 -4.72
N ASP A 174 4.68 -15.13 -5.43
CA ASP A 174 5.12 -16.44 -5.94
C ASP A 174 6.02 -16.32 -7.18
N VAL A 175 6.11 -15.12 -7.77
CA VAL A 175 6.96 -14.81 -8.92
C VAL A 175 8.05 -13.79 -8.55
N ASP A 176 9.19 -13.86 -9.20
CA ASP A 176 10.37 -13.03 -8.95
C ASP A 176 10.47 -11.79 -9.85
N GLY A 177 9.38 -11.44 -10.54
CA GLY A 177 9.30 -10.26 -11.38
C GLY A 177 8.33 -10.39 -12.55
N LEU A 178 8.35 -9.40 -13.44
CA LEU A 178 7.65 -9.41 -14.73
C LEU A 178 8.59 -9.91 -15.82
N TYR A 179 8.09 -10.80 -16.67
CA TYR A 179 8.81 -11.38 -17.79
C TYR A 179 8.18 -10.95 -19.13
N SER A 180 8.97 -10.98 -20.20
CA SER A 180 8.52 -10.67 -21.57
C SER A 180 7.42 -11.61 -22.06
N SER A 181 7.29 -12.79 -21.45
CA SER A 181 6.23 -13.78 -21.66
C SER A 181 6.23 -14.73 -20.47
N ASN A 182 5.28 -15.66 -20.40
CA ASN A 182 5.20 -16.61 -19.29
C ASN A 182 6.43 -17.56 -19.28
N PRO A 183 7.31 -17.49 -18.26
CA PRO A 183 8.53 -18.30 -18.19
C PRO A 183 8.26 -19.80 -18.03
N LEU A 184 7.04 -20.20 -17.61
CA LEU A 184 6.67 -21.62 -17.50
C LEU A 184 6.37 -22.26 -18.86
N THR A 185 5.99 -21.45 -19.85
CA THR A 185 5.64 -21.92 -21.20
C THR A 185 6.65 -21.50 -22.26
N ASN A 186 7.44 -20.46 -21.99
CA ASN A 186 8.47 -19.97 -22.91
C ASN A 186 9.82 -19.88 -22.20
N PRO A 187 10.78 -20.81 -22.49
CA PRO A 187 12.12 -20.79 -21.90
C PRO A 187 12.95 -19.54 -22.24
N ASP A 188 12.63 -18.86 -23.35
CA ASP A 188 13.31 -17.64 -23.79
C ASP A 188 12.78 -16.37 -23.14
N ALA A 189 11.81 -16.49 -22.23
CA ALA A 189 11.24 -15.37 -21.50
C ALA A 189 12.32 -14.65 -20.67
N LYS A 190 12.46 -13.35 -20.89
CA LYS A 190 13.44 -12.51 -20.19
C LYS A 190 12.74 -11.68 -19.13
N ARG A 191 13.29 -11.67 -17.90
CA ARG A 191 12.79 -10.81 -16.85
C ARG A 191 13.16 -9.36 -17.14
N LEU A 192 12.24 -8.45 -16.85
CA LEU A 192 12.44 -7.01 -16.91
C LEU A 192 12.89 -6.51 -15.52
N ASP A 193 14.15 -6.13 -15.40
CA ASP A 193 14.68 -5.69 -14.09
C ASP A 193 14.10 -4.33 -13.66
N LYS A 194 13.80 -3.45 -14.63
CA LYS A 194 13.34 -2.09 -14.34
C LYS A 194 12.37 -1.56 -15.38
N ILE A 195 11.25 -1.05 -14.91
CA ILE A 195 10.20 -0.42 -15.71
C ILE A 195 10.03 1.01 -15.25
N LYS A 196 10.12 1.97 -16.17
CA LYS A 196 9.93 3.40 -15.93
C LYS A 196 8.54 3.88 -16.34
N GLU A 197 7.90 3.15 -17.26
CA GLU A 197 6.61 3.47 -17.82
C GLU A 197 5.87 2.17 -18.13
N ILE A 198 4.59 2.09 -17.79
CA ILE A 198 3.74 0.95 -18.10
C ILE A 198 3.06 1.25 -19.44
N THR A 199 3.69 0.79 -20.53
CA THR A 199 3.20 0.91 -21.90
C THR A 199 2.22 -0.21 -22.24
N PRO A 200 1.45 -0.11 -23.34
CA PRO A 200 0.59 -1.20 -23.82
C PRO A 200 1.34 -2.53 -23.99
N GLU A 201 2.59 -2.49 -24.45
CA GLU A 201 3.41 -3.69 -24.63
C GLU A 201 3.75 -4.35 -23.28
N ILE A 202 3.97 -3.54 -22.22
CA ILE A 202 4.17 -4.06 -20.86
C ILE A 202 2.86 -4.67 -20.30
N GLU A 203 1.71 -4.10 -20.65
CA GLU A 203 0.41 -4.68 -20.28
C GLU A 203 0.15 -6.01 -20.98
N GLU A 204 0.49 -6.13 -22.27
CA GLU A 204 0.39 -7.38 -23.04
C GLU A 204 1.27 -8.50 -22.45
N MET A 205 2.47 -8.16 -21.94
CA MET A 205 3.36 -9.12 -21.28
C MET A 205 2.76 -9.73 -20.00
N ALA A 206 1.83 -9.03 -19.35
CA ALA A 206 1.13 -9.56 -18.19
C ALA A 206 0.17 -10.71 -18.55
N GLY A 207 -0.12 -10.86 -19.84
CA GLY A 207 -1.00 -11.88 -20.40
C GLY A 207 -2.48 -11.59 -20.14
N GLU A 208 -3.34 -12.08 -21.02
CA GLU A 208 -4.73 -12.30 -20.66
C GLU A 208 -4.74 -13.35 -19.55
N GLY A 209 -5.25 -12.99 -18.36
CA GLY A 209 -5.39 -13.94 -17.27
C GLY A 209 -6.07 -15.20 -17.80
N VAL A 210 -5.36 -16.33 -17.79
CA VAL A 210 -5.91 -17.61 -18.21
C VAL A 210 -7.20 -17.79 -17.42
N SER A 211 -8.32 -17.68 -18.14
CA SER A 211 -9.69 -17.90 -17.68
C SER A 211 -10.08 -17.19 -16.36
N GLY A 212 -10.59 -15.97 -16.48
CA GLY A 212 -11.75 -15.44 -15.72
C GLY A 212 -11.80 -15.46 -14.20
N ILE A 213 -10.89 -16.08 -13.47
CA ILE A 213 -10.98 -16.28 -12.00
C ILE A 213 -9.58 -16.37 -11.35
N SER A 214 -8.53 -15.79 -11.89
CA SER A 214 -7.26 -15.78 -11.11
C SER A 214 -7.25 -14.63 -10.12
N LYS A 215 -7.48 -14.93 -8.86
CA LYS A 215 -7.27 -14.01 -7.75
C LYS A 215 -5.77 -13.63 -7.69
N GLY A 216 -5.41 -12.41 -8.14
CA GLY A 216 -4.07 -11.84 -7.99
C GLY A 216 -3.05 -12.19 -9.07
N GLY A 217 -3.40 -12.11 -10.35
CA GLY A 217 -2.48 -12.29 -11.47
C GLY A 217 -1.50 -11.12 -11.70
N MET A 218 -0.64 -11.22 -12.73
CA MET A 218 0.30 -10.14 -13.08
C MET A 218 -0.41 -8.82 -13.42
N ILE A 219 -1.62 -8.87 -13.98
CA ILE A 219 -2.45 -7.69 -14.28
C ILE A 219 -2.72 -6.86 -13.01
N THR A 220 -3.07 -7.51 -11.89
CA THR A 220 -3.34 -6.79 -10.63
C THR A 220 -2.07 -6.14 -10.09
N LYS A 221 -0.90 -6.77 -10.28
CA LYS A 221 0.40 -6.21 -9.92
C LYS A 221 0.76 -5.00 -10.79
N LEU A 222 0.43 -5.01 -12.08
CA LEU A 222 0.61 -3.84 -12.95
C LEU A 222 -0.33 -2.69 -12.57
N MET A 223 -1.59 -2.98 -12.20
CA MET A 223 -2.50 -1.97 -11.66
C MET A 223 -1.94 -1.35 -10.38
N ALA A 224 -1.42 -2.16 -9.46
CA ALA A 224 -0.77 -1.69 -8.25
C ALA A 224 0.47 -0.84 -8.56
N ALA A 225 1.29 -1.26 -9.53
CA ALA A 225 2.46 -0.50 -9.97
C ALA A 225 2.09 0.88 -10.52
N ARG A 226 1.01 0.96 -11.30
CA ARG A 226 0.51 2.24 -11.84
C ARG A 226 0.10 3.19 -10.72
N ILE A 227 -0.65 2.71 -9.73
CA ILE A 227 -1.05 3.50 -8.56
C ILE A 227 0.19 3.95 -7.76
N ALA A 228 1.12 3.05 -7.46
CA ALA A 228 2.33 3.37 -6.71
C ALA A 228 3.19 4.41 -7.43
N MET A 229 3.46 4.21 -8.73
CA MET A 229 4.24 5.15 -9.54
C MET A 229 3.60 6.54 -9.64
N GLN A 230 2.28 6.62 -9.79
CA GLN A 230 1.54 7.90 -9.78
C GLN A 230 1.66 8.61 -8.44
N ALA A 231 1.72 7.86 -7.34
CA ALA A 231 1.95 8.40 -6.00
C ALA A 231 3.43 8.71 -5.69
N GLY A 232 4.35 8.51 -6.65
CA GLY A 232 5.78 8.73 -6.45
C GLY A 232 6.49 7.62 -5.67
N CYS A 233 5.80 6.50 -5.42
CA CYS A 233 6.32 5.34 -4.70
C CYS A 233 6.94 4.35 -5.70
N ALA A 234 8.19 3.93 -5.49
CA ALA A 234 8.76 2.85 -6.27
C ALA A 234 8.18 1.51 -5.82
N MET A 235 7.90 0.62 -6.76
CA MET A 235 7.36 -0.71 -6.44
C MET A 235 8.29 -1.82 -6.93
N ALA A 236 8.49 -2.86 -6.10
CA ALA A 236 9.17 -4.08 -6.50
C ALA A 236 8.22 -5.28 -6.46
N ILE A 237 8.31 -6.13 -7.48
CA ILE A 237 7.78 -7.50 -7.44
C ILE A 237 8.98 -8.42 -7.23
N THR A 238 8.95 -9.23 -6.18
CA THR A 238 10.01 -10.17 -5.87
C THR A 238 9.44 -11.45 -5.27
N LYS A 239 10.21 -12.52 -5.37
CA LYS A 239 9.83 -13.82 -4.80
C LYS A 239 9.80 -13.75 -3.28
N GLY A 240 8.69 -14.15 -2.69
CA GLY A 240 8.47 -14.07 -1.25
C GLY A 240 8.65 -15.39 -0.51
N ASP A 241 8.71 -16.54 -1.20
CA ASP A 241 8.77 -17.89 -0.62
C ASP A 241 10.20 -18.30 -0.15
N VAL A 242 11.03 -17.33 0.13
CA VAL A 242 12.39 -17.50 0.68
C VAL A 242 12.46 -16.99 2.11
N ALA A 243 13.41 -17.46 2.88
CA ALA A 243 13.69 -16.90 4.20
C ALA A 243 14.26 -15.48 4.06
N ASN A 244 13.87 -14.59 4.96
CA ASN A 244 14.31 -13.19 4.98
C ASN A 244 14.14 -12.50 3.61
N PRO A 245 12.93 -12.44 3.04
CA PRO A 245 12.71 -12.02 1.65
C PRO A 245 13.12 -10.56 1.40
N ILE A 246 13.07 -9.70 2.39
CA ILE A 246 13.45 -8.29 2.26
C ILE A 246 14.97 -8.14 2.26
N ILE A 247 15.66 -8.84 3.13
CA ILE A 247 17.15 -8.90 3.13
C ILE A 247 17.64 -9.54 1.83
N ALA A 248 16.98 -10.60 1.34
CA ALA A 248 17.29 -11.19 0.04
C ALA A 248 17.19 -10.17 -1.09
N LEU A 249 16.10 -9.36 -1.11
CA LEU A 249 15.93 -8.29 -2.09
C LEU A 249 17.01 -7.21 -1.97
N GLU A 250 17.42 -6.81 -0.76
CA GLU A 250 18.52 -5.86 -0.54
C GLU A 250 19.87 -6.40 -1.05
N ASN A 251 20.06 -7.71 -0.97
CA ASN A 251 21.28 -8.41 -1.42
C ASN A 251 21.24 -8.76 -2.92
N GLY A 252 20.23 -8.29 -3.66
CA GLY A 252 20.18 -8.44 -5.11
C GLY A 252 19.42 -9.66 -5.61
N ALA A 253 18.49 -10.19 -4.82
CA ALA A 253 17.57 -11.21 -5.32
C ALA A 253 16.77 -10.69 -6.53
N ASN A 254 16.37 -11.61 -7.37
CA ASN A 254 15.59 -11.33 -8.57
C ASN A 254 14.34 -10.50 -8.25
N CYS A 255 14.14 -9.44 -9.02
CA CYS A 255 12.95 -8.59 -8.89
C CYS A 255 12.72 -7.76 -10.16
N THR A 256 11.52 -7.23 -10.29
CA THR A 256 11.21 -6.14 -11.24
C THR A 256 10.90 -4.89 -10.46
N TRP A 257 11.66 -3.82 -10.69
CA TRP A 257 11.41 -2.50 -10.14
C TRP A 257 10.58 -1.63 -11.08
N PHE A 258 9.49 -1.08 -10.58
CA PHE A 258 8.71 0.00 -11.19
C PHE A 258 9.13 1.31 -10.54
N THR A 259 9.68 2.23 -11.33
CA THR A 259 10.31 3.44 -10.78
C THR A 259 9.57 4.70 -11.20
N PRO A 260 9.02 5.47 -10.25
CA PRO A 260 8.32 6.71 -10.56
C PRO A 260 9.27 7.79 -11.08
N HIS A 261 8.71 8.80 -11.77
CA HIS A 261 9.45 9.97 -12.26
C HIS A 261 9.65 11.05 -11.18
N VAL A 262 8.86 11.02 -10.11
CA VAL A 262 8.89 12.01 -9.02
C VAL A 262 8.84 11.29 -7.67
N ASP A 263 9.28 11.97 -6.62
CA ASP A 263 9.19 11.48 -5.26
C ASP A 263 7.75 11.62 -4.70
N PRO A 264 7.42 10.91 -3.58
CA PRO A 264 6.07 10.91 -3.03
C PRO A 264 5.55 12.28 -2.60
N GLN A 265 6.43 13.16 -2.11
CA GLN A 265 6.03 14.50 -1.69
C GLN A 265 5.65 15.37 -2.88
N THR A 266 6.44 15.31 -3.96
CA THR A 266 6.18 16.01 -5.22
C THR A 266 4.91 15.49 -5.90
N ALA A 267 4.72 14.18 -5.96
CA ALA A 267 3.51 13.56 -6.50
C ALA A 267 2.27 14.03 -5.73
N ARG A 268 2.34 14.03 -4.40
CA ARG A 268 1.25 14.52 -3.56
C ARG A 268 0.92 16.00 -3.78
N LYS A 269 1.94 16.87 -3.84
CA LYS A 269 1.74 18.30 -4.13
C LYS A 269 1.05 18.50 -5.47
N ARG A 270 1.49 17.79 -6.51
CA ARG A 270 0.86 17.82 -7.85
C ARG A 270 -0.59 17.36 -7.79
N TRP A 271 -0.86 16.26 -7.09
CA TRP A 271 -2.23 15.76 -6.92
C TRP A 271 -3.14 16.78 -6.21
N ILE A 272 -2.68 17.41 -5.12
CA ILE A 272 -3.44 18.47 -4.43
C ILE A 272 -3.70 19.63 -5.39
N SER A 273 -2.68 20.08 -6.14
CA SER A 273 -2.80 21.22 -7.07
C SER A 273 -3.72 20.94 -8.27
N SER A 274 -3.90 19.67 -8.66
CA SER A 274 -4.80 19.28 -9.76
C SER A 274 -6.27 19.20 -9.36
N GLN A 275 -6.57 19.23 -8.07
CA GLN A 275 -7.94 19.16 -7.57
C GLN A 275 -8.64 20.53 -7.67
N LYS A 276 -9.94 20.50 -7.98
CA LYS A 276 -10.75 21.72 -7.97
C LYS A 276 -10.91 22.20 -6.53
N SER A 277 -10.56 23.49 -6.28
CA SER A 277 -10.84 24.10 -5.00
C SER A 277 -12.34 24.38 -4.84
N VAL A 278 -12.87 24.13 -3.65
CA VAL A 278 -14.27 24.41 -3.31
C VAL A 278 -14.46 25.67 -2.48
N GLY A 279 -13.34 26.32 -2.08
CA GLY A 279 -13.35 27.55 -1.33
C GLY A 279 -12.06 28.32 -1.44
N LYS A 280 -12.08 29.56 -0.92
CA LYS A 280 -10.93 30.47 -0.90
C LYS A 280 -10.71 30.97 0.52
N LEU A 281 -9.45 31.13 0.87
CA LEU A 281 -9.00 31.78 2.11
C LEU A 281 -8.20 33.02 1.72
N ILE A 282 -8.57 34.16 2.26
CA ILE A 282 -7.75 35.39 2.15
C ILE A 282 -6.90 35.46 3.41
N ILE A 283 -5.60 35.57 3.24
CA ILE A 283 -4.63 35.50 4.34
C ILE A 283 -3.79 36.78 4.44
N ASP A 284 -3.35 37.10 5.64
CA ASP A 284 -2.51 38.26 5.91
C ASP A 284 -1.03 38.03 5.57
N GLN A 285 -0.23 39.10 5.65
CA GLN A 285 1.21 39.05 5.33
C GLN A 285 2.00 38.16 6.31
N GLY A 286 1.59 38.09 7.59
CA GLY A 286 2.23 37.23 8.59
C GLY A 286 2.03 35.75 8.27
N ALA A 287 0.82 35.37 7.84
CA ALA A 287 0.51 34.01 7.41
C ALA A 287 1.29 33.63 6.14
N ILE A 288 1.48 34.56 5.20
CA ILE A 288 2.30 34.33 3.99
C ILE A 288 3.73 33.98 4.39
N THR A 289 4.34 34.83 5.23
CA THR A 289 5.72 34.61 5.69
C THR A 289 5.86 33.25 6.38
N ALA A 290 4.91 32.92 7.28
CA ALA A 290 4.90 31.62 7.95
C ALA A 290 4.75 30.42 7.00
N LEU A 291 3.91 30.53 5.97
CA LEU A 291 3.73 29.48 4.96
C LEU A 291 4.98 29.32 4.07
N LEU A 292 5.63 30.41 3.68
CA LEU A 292 6.88 30.35 2.92
C LEU A 292 8.02 29.72 3.72
N ASP A 293 8.02 29.90 5.05
CA ASP A 293 8.93 29.22 5.98
C ASP A 293 8.53 27.76 6.25
N GLY A 294 7.52 27.22 5.56
CA GLY A 294 7.06 25.83 5.73
C GLY A 294 6.22 25.58 6.98
N LYS A 295 5.74 26.64 7.66
CA LYS A 295 4.85 26.54 8.82
C LYS A 295 3.40 26.32 8.37
N SER A 296 2.54 25.92 9.30
CA SER A 296 1.10 25.73 9.05
C SER A 296 0.35 27.08 9.09
N LEU A 297 -0.69 27.19 8.26
CA LEU A 297 -1.64 28.30 8.34
C LEU A 297 -2.45 28.18 9.64
N LEU A 298 -2.43 29.22 10.45
CA LEU A 298 -3.24 29.33 11.67
C LEU A 298 -4.50 30.17 11.38
N PRO A 299 -5.61 29.92 12.10
CA PRO A 299 -6.85 30.69 11.92
C PRO A 299 -6.68 32.21 12.06
N ILE A 300 -5.78 32.66 12.92
CA ILE A 300 -5.49 34.08 13.14
C ILE A 300 -4.93 34.77 11.89
N GLY A 301 -4.29 34.05 10.99
CA GLY A 301 -3.74 34.57 9.75
C GLY A 301 -4.77 34.59 8.60
N VAL A 302 -6.00 34.15 8.84
CA VAL A 302 -7.09 34.15 7.84
C VAL A 302 -7.96 35.37 8.06
N THR A 303 -8.05 36.25 7.06
CA THR A 303 -8.85 37.48 7.13
C THR A 303 -10.24 37.29 6.56
N THR A 304 -10.41 36.46 5.55
CA THR A 304 -11.73 36.20 4.93
C THR A 304 -11.82 34.75 4.44
N VAL A 305 -13.02 34.17 4.54
CA VAL A 305 -13.35 32.83 4.06
C VAL A 305 -14.47 32.97 3.01
N GLU A 306 -14.27 32.42 1.83
CA GLU A 306 -15.26 32.37 0.75
C GLU A 306 -15.54 30.92 0.37
N GLY A 307 -16.82 30.57 0.26
CA GLY A 307 -17.32 29.22 -0.08
C GLY A 307 -17.75 28.42 1.14
N ASP A 308 -18.44 27.31 0.88
CA ASP A 308 -18.88 26.35 1.88
C ASP A 308 -18.07 25.08 1.71
N PHE A 309 -17.24 24.76 2.71
CA PHE A 309 -16.34 23.62 2.66
C PHE A 309 -16.13 23.02 4.05
N LEU A 310 -15.88 21.73 4.06
CA LEU A 310 -15.68 20.93 5.26
C LEU A 310 -14.20 20.59 5.47
N ARG A 311 -13.91 20.00 6.63
CA ARG A 311 -12.56 19.49 6.95
C ARG A 311 -12.10 18.49 5.88
N GLY A 312 -10.99 18.84 5.22
CA GLY A 312 -10.39 18.00 4.19
C GLY A 312 -10.64 18.47 2.77
N ASP A 313 -11.55 19.40 2.57
CA ASP A 313 -11.76 20.02 1.27
C ASP A 313 -10.58 20.89 0.86
N ILE A 314 -10.38 21.04 -0.45
CA ILE A 314 -9.27 21.81 -0.98
C ILE A 314 -9.72 23.25 -1.14
N THR A 315 -8.98 24.13 -0.50
CA THR A 315 -9.16 25.58 -0.62
C THR A 315 -7.93 26.22 -1.23
N VAL A 316 -8.10 27.36 -1.88
CA VAL A 316 -6.99 28.18 -2.37
C VAL A 316 -6.76 29.33 -1.40
N SER A 317 -5.51 29.57 -1.04
CA SER A 317 -5.14 30.73 -0.23
C SER A 317 -4.70 31.87 -1.16
N TYR A 318 -5.32 33.03 -1.01
CA TYR A 318 -5.01 34.26 -1.74
C TYR A 318 -4.49 35.33 -0.80
N THR A 319 -3.59 36.15 -1.31
CA THR A 319 -3.17 37.39 -0.65
C THR A 319 -3.91 38.55 -1.25
N HIS A 320 -4.18 39.59 -0.48
CA HIS A 320 -4.83 40.80 -0.98
C HIS A 320 -4.05 41.55 -2.07
N LEU A 321 -2.85 41.12 -2.44
CA LEU A 321 -1.89 41.91 -3.23
C LEU A 321 -1.44 41.27 -4.57
N THR A 322 -2.15 40.29 -5.11
CA THR A 322 -1.89 39.90 -6.50
C THR A 322 -3.13 39.98 -7.34
N LEU A 323 -3.31 41.12 -8.01
CA LEU A 323 -3.99 41.14 -9.28
C LEU A 323 -3.29 40.16 -10.21
N PRO A 324 -4.01 39.32 -10.97
CA PRO A 324 -3.37 38.48 -11.97
C PRO A 324 -2.75 39.39 -13.01
N THR A 325 -1.44 39.50 -13.04
CA THR A 325 -0.72 39.99 -14.20
C THR A 325 -0.99 39.02 -15.33
N LYS A 326 -1.88 39.42 -16.26
CA LYS A 326 -1.94 38.82 -17.58
C LYS A 326 -0.57 39.00 -18.22
N ALA A 327 0.10 37.91 -18.52
CA ALA A 327 1.08 37.85 -19.59
C ALA A 327 0.64 36.75 -20.55
#